data_334ba6de9315eb2d6a0e626b0c8e2906
#
_entry.id   334ba6de9315eb2d6a0e626b0c8e2906
#
_cell.length_a   1.000
_cell.length_b   1.000
_cell.length_c   1.000
_cell.angle_alpha   90.00
_cell.angle_beta   90.00
_cell.angle_gamma   90.00
#
_symmetry.space_group_name_H-M   'P 1'
#
loop_
_entity.id
_entity.type
_entity.pdbx_description
1 polymer ?
#
loop_
_entity_poly.entity_id
_entity_poly.type
_entity_poly.pdbx_seq_one_letter_code
_entity_poly.pdbx_strand_id
1 'polypeptide(L)'
;MDYAADKKAIDAPSRKTLLGNSLVVVAPAKSAQGDIVINRSTDWKSLLKGGRLAVGDPAHVPAGIYAKEALQKLGAWETLSAQLAPAEDVRGALALVERDEAPLGIVYGSDAVASHGVKVVGTFPEDSHQKVEYPLAIIDGHNNPTVSAFYRYLQGPEAAAVFKRYGFTTSQ
;
A
#
# COMPACT_ATOMS: atom_id res chain seq x y z
N MET A 1 -10.54 1.73 -13.00
CA MET A 1 -11.00 3.06 -13.55
C MET A 1 -10.80 3.16 -15.05
N ASP A 2 -9.67 2.76 -15.62
CA ASP A 2 -9.44 2.81 -17.07
C ASP A 2 -10.51 2.03 -17.86
N TYR A 3 -10.85 0.85 -17.40
CA TYR A 3 -11.92 0.05 -18.00
C TYR A 3 -13.26 0.81 -18.04
N ALA A 4 -13.62 1.47 -16.94
CA ALA A 4 -14.85 2.25 -16.86
C ALA A 4 -14.81 3.45 -17.82
N ALA A 5 -13.66 4.11 -17.95
CA ALA A 5 -13.48 5.20 -18.91
C ALA A 5 -13.61 4.71 -20.36
N ASP A 6 -13.00 3.57 -20.69
CA ASP A 6 -13.06 2.96 -22.02
C ASP A 6 -14.49 2.56 -22.38
N LYS A 7 -15.30 2.14 -21.40
CA LYS A 7 -16.72 1.81 -21.58
C LYS A 7 -17.64 3.02 -21.51
N LYS A 8 -17.08 4.24 -21.37
CA LYS A 8 -17.83 5.49 -21.23
C LYS A 8 -18.84 5.47 -20.07
N ALA A 9 -18.48 4.74 -18.99
CA ALA A 9 -19.31 4.61 -17.80
C ALA A 9 -19.12 5.79 -16.84
N ILE A 10 -18.07 6.58 -17.02
CA ILE A 10 -17.75 7.74 -16.18
C ILE A 10 -17.69 9.00 -17.03
N ASP A 11 -17.94 10.16 -16.37
CA ASP A 11 -17.65 11.48 -16.94
C ASP A 11 -16.11 11.65 -16.90
N ALA A 12 -15.46 11.38 -18.02
CA ALA A 12 -14.00 11.36 -18.11
C ALA A 12 -13.32 12.64 -17.60
N PRO A 13 -13.82 13.86 -17.88
CA PRO A 13 -13.22 15.08 -17.32
C PRO A 13 -13.27 15.16 -15.80
N SER A 14 -14.16 14.41 -15.13
CA SER A 14 -14.25 14.39 -13.67
C SER A 14 -13.23 13.46 -13.02
N ARG A 15 -12.59 12.59 -13.79
CA ARG A 15 -11.63 11.63 -13.26
C ARG A 15 -10.41 12.34 -12.66
N LYS A 16 -10.15 12.08 -11.37
CA LYS A 16 -9.00 12.62 -10.64
C LYS A 16 -8.46 11.58 -9.68
N THR A 17 -7.18 11.64 -9.38
CA THR A 17 -6.60 10.89 -8.28
C THR A 17 -7.01 11.55 -6.97
N LEU A 18 -7.75 10.84 -6.15
CA LEU A 18 -8.22 11.34 -4.85
C LEU A 18 -7.21 11.04 -3.74
N LEU A 19 -6.73 9.82 -3.67
CA LEU A 19 -5.88 9.30 -2.61
C LEU A 19 -4.69 8.57 -3.19
N GLY A 20 -3.65 8.47 -2.37
CA GLY A 20 -2.56 7.54 -2.54
C GLY A 20 -2.39 6.69 -1.30
N ASN A 21 -1.37 5.86 -1.31
CA ASN A 21 -0.97 5.05 -0.17
C ASN A 21 0.53 4.87 -0.17
N SER A 22 1.08 4.53 0.97
CA SER A 22 2.49 4.17 1.12
C SER A 22 2.64 2.66 1.17
N LEU A 23 3.81 2.19 0.79
CA LEU A 23 4.21 0.79 0.96
C LEU A 23 5.18 0.73 2.13
N VAL A 24 4.85 -0.06 3.15
CA VAL A 24 5.59 -0.08 4.40
C VAL A 24 6.03 -1.50 4.76
N VAL A 25 7.08 -1.58 5.57
CA VAL A 25 7.51 -2.82 6.22
C VAL A 25 6.98 -2.78 7.64
N VAL A 26 6.31 -3.86 8.02
CA VAL A 26 5.78 -4.04 9.37
C VAL A 26 6.45 -5.21 10.08
N ALA A 27 6.53 -5.11 11.39
CA ALA A 27 6.94 -6.19 12.29
C ALA A 27 5.83 -6.43 13.30
N PRO A 28 5.81 -7.58 13.99
CA PRO A 28 4.88 -7.78 15.09
C PRO A 28 5.01 -6.65 16.13
N ALA A 29 3.89 -6.19 16.67
CA ALA A 29 3.88 -5.05 17.59
C ALA A 29 4.82 -5.24 18.79
N LYS A 30 4.99 -6.48 19.22
CA LYS A 30 5.87 -6.83 20.37
C LYS A 30 7.31 -7.15 19.98
N SER A 31 7.65 -7.06 18.68
CA SER A 31 9.00 -7.32 18.21
C SER A 31 9.99 -6.29 18.75
N ALA A 32 11.20 -6.71 18.99
CA ALA A 32 12.30 -5.82 19.33
C ALA A 32 12.89 -5.10 18.11
N GLN A 33 12.37 -5.37 16.90
CA GLN A 33 12.87 -4.75 15.68
C GLN A 33 12.70 -3.24 15.74
N GLY A 34 13.81 -2.53 15.59
CA GLY A 34 13.84 -1.07 15.48
C GLY A 34 13.59 -0.60 14.05
N ASP A 35 13.62 0.70 13.87
CA ASP A 35 13.40 1.32 12.55
C ASP A 35 14.46 0.88 11.55
N ILE A 36 14.00 0.64 10.32
CA ILE A 36 14.82 0.20 9.19
C ILE A 36 14.84 1.33 8.15
N VAL A 37 16.04 1.71 7.74
CA VAL A 37 16.19 2.58 6.57
C VAL A 37 16.18 1.70 5.32
N ILE A 38 15.17 1.84 4.49
CA ILE A 38 14.99 1.01 3.30
C ILE A 38 15.66 1.68 2.10
N ASN A 39 16.76 1.09 1.66
CA ASN A 39 17.54 1.54 0.50
C ASN A 39 18.29 0.35 -0.12
N ARG A 40 19.19 0.62 -1.06
CA ARG A 40 19.99 -0.43 -1.72
C ARG A 40 20.94 -1.15 -0.77
N SER A 41 21.25 -0.58 0.38
CA SER A 41 22.17 -1.14 1.36
C SER A 41 21.47 -1.94 2.46
N THR A 42 20.15 -2.05 2.43
CA THR A 42 19.37 -2.78 3.45
C THR A 42 19.74 -4.26 3.42
N ASP A 43 20.16 -4.78 4.58
CA ASP A 43 20.51 -6.19 4.74
C ASP A 43 19.29 -7.00 5.19
N TRP A 44 18.48 -7.39 4.22
CA TRP A 44 17.25 -8.12 4.46
C TRP A 44 17.46 -9.47 5.12
N LYS A 45 18.54 -10.17 4.79
CA LYS A 45 18.83 -11.48 5.40
C LYS A 45 19.01 -11.39 6.90
N SER A 46 19.78 -10.41 7.36
CA SER A 46 19.97 -10.16 8.78
C SER A 46 18.67 -9.77 9.47
N LEU A 47 17.84 -8.98 8.81
CA LEU A 47 16.56 -8.53 9.36
C LEU A 47 15.56 -9.68 9.51
N LEU A 48 15.54 -10.62 8.56
CA LEU A 48 14.63 -11.75 8.57
C LEU A 48 15.05 -12.85 9.56
N LYS A 49 16.32 -12.90 9.95
CA LYS A 49 16.84 -13.86 10.94
C LYS A 49 16.45 -15.32 10.62
N GLY A 50 16.48 -15.70 9.36
CA GLY A 50 16.09 -17.02 8.90
C GLY A 50 14.58 -17.19 8.67
N GLY A 51 13.78 -16.19 9.00
CA GLY A 51 12.34 -16.21 8.74
C GLY A 51 11.99 -15.77 7.31
N ARG A 52 10.70 -15.68 7.04
CA ARG A 52 10.19 -15.27 5.74
C ARG A 52 9.59 -13.87 5.77
N LEU A 53 9.58 -13.23 4.62
CA LEU A 53 8.95 -11.94 4.41
C LEU A 53 7.52 -12.15 3.92
N ALA A 54 6.54 -11.78 4.73
CA ALA A 54 5.13 -11.89 4.34
C ALA A 54 4.78 -10.81 3.31
N VAL A 55 4.14 -11.23 2.24
CA VAL A 55 3.80 -10.34 1.13
C VAL A 55 2.61 -10.91 0.37
N GLY A 56 1.74 -10.06 -0.18
CA GLY A 56 0.75 -10.54 -1.15
C GLY A 56 1.45 -11.20 -2.31
N ASP A 57 0.87 -12.27 -2.87
CA ASP A 57 1.50 -13.00 -3.96
C ASP A 57 1.90 -12.04 -5.09
N PRO A 58 3.20 -11.90 -5.38
CA PRO A 58 3.68 -10.95 -6.40
C PRO A 58 3.17 -11.22 -7.82
N ALA A 59 2.63 -12.39 -8.06
CA ALA A 59 2.10 -12.75 -9.38
C ALA A 59 0.78 -12.05 -9.70
N HIS A 60 -0.06 -11.76 -8.67
CA HIS A 60 -1.40 -11.24 -8.93
C HIS A 60 -1.98 -10.32 -7.84
N VAL A 61 -1.38 -10.23 -6.67
CA VAL A 61 -1.85 -9.34 -5.60
C VAL A 61 -1.22 -7.95 -5.78
N PRO A 62 -2.00 -6.87 -5.88
CA PRO A 62 -1.45 -5.53 -6.12
C PRO A 62 -0.34 -5.12 -5.16
N ALA A 63 -0.53 -5.30 -3.85
CA ALA A 63 0.51 -4.98 -2.87
C ALA A 63 1.79 -5.79 -3.10
N GLY A 64 1.68 -7.05 -3.52
CA GLY A 64 2.81 -7.90 -3.86
C GLY A 64 3.50 -7.49 -5.15
N ILE A 65 2.74 -7.01 -6.13
CA ILE A 65 3.30 -6.49 -7.39
C ILE A 65 4.13 -5.23 -7.11
N TYR A 66 3.61 -4.30 -6.31
CA TYR A 66 4.37 -3.12 -5.88
C TYR A 66 5.60 -3.48 -5.07
N ALA A 67 5.48 -4.45 -4.16
CA ALA A 67 6.60 -4.93 -3.35
C ALA A 67 7.72 -5.49 -4.22
N LYS A 68 7.38 -6.33 -5.20
CA LYS A 68 8.35 -6.88 -6.16
C LYS A 68 9.06 -5.76 -6.92
N GLU A 69 8.32 -4.80 -7.45
CA GLU A 69 8.87 -3.66 -8.16
C GLU A 69 9.86 -2.87 -7.29
N ALA A 70 9.47 -2.58 -6.05
CA ALA A 70 10.31 -1.86 -5.11
C ALA A 70 11.59 -2.64 -4.79
N LEU A 71 11.47 -3.93 -4.52
CA LEU A 71 12.62 -4.78 -4.21
C LEU A 71 13.55 -4.95 -5.41
N GLN A 72 13.00 -5.01 -6.62
CA GLN A 72 13.82 -5.05 -7.84
C GLN A 72 14.60 -3.75 -7.99
N LYS A 73 13.98 -2.60 -7.83
CA LYS A 73 14.65 -1.30 -7.91
C LYS A 73 15.75 -1.14 -6.88
N LEU A 74 15.56 -1.70 -5.70
CA LEU A 74 16.54 -1.64 -4.62
C LEU A 74 17.59 -2.77 -4.70
N GLY A 75 17.51 -3.63 -5.72
CA GLY A 75 18.47 -4.71 -5.91
C GLY A 75 18.34 -5.87 -4.92
N ALA A 76 17.21 -5.98 -4.22
CA ALA A 76 16.99 -6.99 -3.19
C ALA A 76 16.13 -8.18 -3.65
N TRP A 77 15.47 -8.08 -4.80
CA TRP A 77 14.49 -9.08 -5.23
C TRP A 77 15.07 -10.50 -5.35
N GLU A 78 16.21 -10.65 -6.03
CA GLU A 78 16.80 -11.97 -6.23
C GLU A 78 17.17 -12.65 -4.91
N THR A 79 17.63 -11.88 -3.95
CA THR A 79 17.95 -12.39 -2.61
C THR A 79 16.70 -12.83 -1.87
N LEU A 80 15.62 -12.07 -1.98
CA LEU A 80 14.41 -12.27 -1.18
C LEU A 80 13.37 -13.17 -1.82
N SER A 81 13.40 -13.36 -3.15
CA SER A 81 12.37 -14.11 -3.85
C SER A 81 12.18 -15.54 -3.33
N ALA A 82 13.23 -16.17 -2.82
CA ALA A 82 13.17 -17.50 -2.22
C ALA A 82 12.77 -17.49 -0.73
N GLN A 83 12.64 -16.31 -0.13
CA GLN A 83 12.35 -16.14 1.29
C GLN A 83 11.01 -15.47 1.55
N LEU A 84 10.12 -15.51 0.57
CA LEU A 84 8.79 -14.93 0.71
C LEU A 84 7.83 -15.92 1.37
N ALA A 85 6.88 -15.37 2.11
CA ALA A 85 5.66 -16.05 2.52
C ALA A 85 4.50 -15.38 1.76
N PRO A 86 4.16 -15.86 0.55
CA PRO A 86 3.14 -15.22 -0.26
C PRO A 86 1.75 -15.51 0.30
N ALA A 87 0.88 -14.51 0.29
CA ALA A 87 -0.49 -14.59 0.75
C ALA A 87 -1.46 -14.26 -0.39
N GLU A 88 -2.69 -14.71 -0.27
CA GLU A 88 -3.72 -14.50 -1.29
C GLU A 88 -4.13 -13.03 -1.43
N ASP A 89 -3.91 -12.23 -0.38
CA ASP A 89 -4.17 -10.79 -0.37
C ASP A 89 -3.28 -10.11 0.68
N VAL A 90 -3.34 -8.77 0.71
CA VAL A 90 -2.53 -7.99 1.66
C VAL A 90 -2.93 -8.24 3.12
N ARG A 91 -4.20 -8.54 3.38
CA ARG A 91 -4.68 -8.84 4.73
C ARG A 91 -4.12 -10.17 5.23
N GLY A 92 -3.98 -11.14 4.35
CA GLY A 92 -3.33 -12.42 4.67
C GLY A 92 -1.86 -12.21 5.04
N ALA A 93 -1.14 -11.37 4.31
CA ALA A 93 0.23 -11.02 4.66
C ALA A 93 0.31 -10.32 6.01
N LEU A 94 -0.58 -9.38 6.28
CA LEU A 94 -0.68 -8.69 7.56
C LEU A 94 -0.92 -9.68 8.70
N ALA A 95 -1.82 -10.65 8.52
CA ALA A 95 -2.14 -11.65 9.53
C ALA A 95 -0.93 -12.52 9.90
N LEU A 96 -0.08 -12.87 8.95
CA LEU A 96 1.14 -13.62 9.22
C LEU A 96 2.07 -12.87 10.17
N VAL A 97 2.17 -11.56 10.01
CA VAL A 97 2.98 -10.72 10.89
C VAL A 97 2.30 -10.54 12.26
N GLU A 98 1.00 -10.29 12.28
CA GLU A 98 0.24 -10.15 13.53
C GLU A 98 0.37 -11.37 14.44
N ARG A 99 0.43 -12.57 13.84
CA ARG A 99 0.55 -13.83 14.56
C ARG A 99 1.99 -14.23 14.87
N ASP A 100 2.94 -13.38 14.52
CA ASP A 100 4.37 -13.67 14.68
C ASP A 100 4.83 -14.94 13.90
N GLU A 101 4.13 -15.23 12.81
CA GLU A 101 4.49 -16.31 11.88
C GLU A 101 5.50 -15.84 10.83
N ALA A 102 5.61 -14.53 10.64
CA ALA A 102 6.63 -13.88 9.84
C ALA A 102 7.22 -12.69 10.61
N PRO A 103 8.55 -12.54 10.63
CA PRO A 103 9.19 -11.46 11.38
C PRO A 103 8.99 -10.08 10.74
N LEU A 104 8.76 -10.04 9.43
CA LEU A 104 8.51 -8.83 8.67
C LEU A 104 7.47 -9.11 7.58
N GLY A 105 6.77 -8.07 7.19
CA GLY A 105 5.84 -8.12 6.06
C GLY A 105 5.78 -6.79 5.35
N ILE A 106 5.30 -6.81 4.11
CA ILE A 106 5.09 -5.63 3.30
C ILE A 106 3.60 -5.45 3.09
N VAL A 107 3.08 -4.32 3.54
CA VAL A 107 1.66 -3.97 3.45
C VAL A 107 1.52 -2.49 3.11
N TYR A 108 0.30 -2.03 2.91
CA TYR A 108 0.06 -0.59 2.76
C TYR A 108 0.08 0.12 4.11
N GLY A 109 0.41 1.42 4.09
CA GLY A 109 0.36 2.24 5.30
C GLY A 109 -1.02 2.25 5.95
N SER A 110 -2.09 2.23 5.16
CA SER A 110 -3.47 2.15 5.66
C SER A 110 -3.74 0.84 6.41
N ASP A 111 -3.18 -0.28 5.95
CA ASP A 111 -3.32 -1.56 6.64
C ASP A 111 -2.64 -1.53 8.01
N ALA A 112 -1.45 -0.96 8.05
CA ALA A 112 -0.68 -0.85 9.30
C ALA A 112 -1.39 0.02 10.35
N VAL A 113 -1.98 1.13 9.92
CA VAL A 113 -2.74 2.00 10.82
C VAL A 113 -3.98 1.30 11.40
N ALA A 114 -4.62 0.45 10.60
CA ALA A 114 -5.82 -0.27 11.02
C ALA A 114 -5.52 -1.44 11.96
N SER A 115 -4.27 -1.88 12.09
CA SER A 115 -3.89 -3.04 12.90
C SER A 115 -3.22 -2.63 14.20
N HIS A 116 -3.62 -3.26 15.29
CA HIS A 116 -2.94 -3.14 16.59
C HIS A 116 -1.90 -4.24 16.80
N GLY A 117 -1.82 -5.20 15.91
CA GLY A 117 -0.93 -6.36 16.01
C GLY A 117 0.43 -6.17 15.36
N VAL A 118 0.63 -5.08 14.63
CA VAL A 118 1.88 -4.77 13.95
C VAL A 118 2.32 -3.33 14.21
N LYS A 119 3.59 -3.07 13.94
CA LYS A 119 4.16 -1.72 13.93
C LYS A 119 4.91 -1.49 12.63
N VAL A 120 4.89 -0.27 12.13
CA VAL A 120 5.68 0.15 10.97
C VAL A 120 7.14 0.29 11.40
N VAL A 121 8.04 -0.42 10.73
CA VAL A 121 9.48 -0.32 10.99
C VAL A 121 10.24 0.31 9.83
N GLY A 122 9.61 0.47 8.68
CA GLY A 122 10.22 1.17 7.54
C GLY A 122 9.20 1.50 6.47
N THR A 123 9.55 2.46 5.63
CA THR A 123 8.72 2.88 4.50
C THR A 123 9.55 2.82 3.23
N PHE A 124 9.02 2.20 2.19
CA PHE A 124 9.69 2.18 0.89
C PHE A 124 9.74 3.59 0.28
N PRO A 125 10.86 3.95 -0.37
CA PRO A 125 10.91 5.20 -1.12
C PRO A 125 9.79 5.27 -2.17
N GLU A 126 9.18 6.43 -2.32
CA GLU A 126 8.06 6.62 -3.26
C GLU A 126 8.45 6.30 -4.71
N ASP A 127 9.72 6.54 -5.06
CA ASP A 127 10.25 6.29 -6.40
C ASP A 127 10.68 4.82 -6.62
N SER A 128 10.57 3.96 -5.60
CA SER A 128 10.93 2.55 -5.72
C SER A 128 9.84 1.70 -6.37
N HIS A 129 8.64 2.20 -6.46
CA HIS A 129 7.50 1.51 -7.07
C HIS A 129 6.57 2.50 -7.74
N GLN A 130 5.68 2.00 -8.59
CA GLN A 130 4.62 2.80 -9.18
C GLN A 130 3.75 3.38 -8.06
N LYS A 131 3.30 4.61 -8.23
CA LYS A 131 2.43 5.26 -7.23
C LYS A 131 1.14 4.46 -7.03
N VAL A 132 0.78 4.25 -5.78
CA VAL A 132 -0.51 3.66 -5.42
C VAL A 132 -1.53 4.80 -5.45
N GLU A 133 -2.48 4.72 -6.37
CA GLU A 133 -3.46 5.79 -6.60
C GLU A 133 -4.88 5.24 -6.57
N TYR A 134 -5.76 6.01 -5.96
CA TYR A 134 -7.20 5.72 -5.89
C TYR A 134 -7.93 6.83 -6.64
N PRO A 135 -8.38 6.57 -7.87
CA PRO A 135 -9.07 7.58 -8.66
C PRO A 135 -10.52 7.75 -8.23
N LEU A 136 -11.03 8.96 -8.43
CA LEU A 136 -12.41 9.35 -8.23
C LEU A 136 -12.95 9.85 -9.57
N ALA A 137 -14.21 9.53 -9.87
CA ALA A 137 -14.91 10.04 -11.04
C ALA A 137 -16.41 10.09 -10.79
N ILE A 138 -17.10 10.96 -11.50
CA ILE A 138 -18.57 11.00 -11.53
C ILE A 138 -19.04 9.99 -12.57
N ILE A 139 -20.09 9.24 -12.25
CA ILE A 139 -20.71 8.31 -13.19
C ILE A 139 -21.36 9.12 -14.31
N ASP A 140 -21.19 8.68 -15.54
CA ASP A 140 -21.74 9.35 -16.72
C ASP A 140 -23.26 9.49 -16.59
N GLY A 141 -23.77 10.68 -16.94
CA GLY A 141 -25.20 11.00 -16.83
C GLY A 141 -25.69 11.31 -15.40
N HIS A 142 -24.82 11.26 -14.40
CA HIS A 142 -25.19 11.49 -12.99
C HIS A 142 -24.57 12.76 -12.40
N ASN A 143 -24.11 13.68 -13.26
CA ASN A 143 -23.56 14.95 -12.80
C ASN A 143 -24.69 15.94 -12.49
N ASN A 144 -25.13 15.95 -11.24
CA ASN A 144 -26.13 16.90 -10.73
C ASN A 144 -25.54 17.68 -9.55
N PRO A 145 -26.23 18.74 -9.05
CA PRO A 145 -25.67 19.56 -7.97
C PRO A 145 -25.31 18.80 -6.69
N THR A 146 -26.08 17.79 -6.32
CA THR A 146 -25.82 16.97 -5.14
C THR A 146 -24.55 16.12 -5.31
N VAL A 147 -24.43 15.46 -6.45
CA VAL A 147 -23.26 14.62 -6.77
C VAL A 147 -22.01 15.50 -6.89
N SER A 148 -22.11 16.64 -7.56
CA SER A 148 -20.99 17.59 -7.67
C SER A 148 -20.55 18.12 -6.31
N ALA A 149 -21.48 18.41 -5.40
CA ALA A 149 -21.15 18.87 -4.05
C ALA A 149 -20.40 17.81 -3.26
N PHE A 150 -20.82 16.56 -3.31
CA PHE A 150 -20.14 15.45 -2.66
C PHE A 150 -18.76 15.18 -3.28
N TYR A 151 -18.67 15.21 -4.59
CA TYR A 151 -17.42 15.08 -5.33
C TYR A 151 -16.39 16.13 -4.89
N ARG A 152 -16.81 17.40 -4.75
CA ARG A 152 -15.94 18.47 -4.24
C ARG A 152 -15.57 18.28 -2.76
N TYR A 153 -16.54 17.85 -1.94
CA TYR A 153 -16.30 17.59 -0.52
C TYR A 153 -15.19 16.54 -0.31
N LEU A 154 -15.23 15.45 -1.09
CA LEU A 154 -14.21 14.40 -1.01
C LEU A 154 -12.81 14.91 -1.33
N GLN A 155 -12.68 15.96 -2.11
CA GLN A 155 -11.41 16.60 -2.47
C GLN A 155 -10.99 17.71 -1.51
N GLY A 156 -11.82 18.02 -0.53
CA GLY A 156 -11.60 19.11 0.41
C GLY A 156 -10.78 18.71 1.63
N PRO A 157 -10.47 19.72 2.49
CA PRO A 157 -9.60 19.49 3.66
C PRO A 157 -10.22 18.62 4.73
N GLU A 158 -11.53 18.62 4.90
CA GLU A 158 -12.20 17.79 5.91
C GLU A 158 -12.05 16.31 5.60
N ALA A 159 -12.34 15.91 4.36
CA ALA A 159 -12.18 14.53 3.91
C ALA A 159 -10.69 14.14 3.94
N ALA A 160 -9.80 15.03 3.50
CA ALA A 160 -8.35 14.77 3.53
C ALA A 160 -7.85 14.46 4.94
N ALA A 161 -8.34 15.16 5.95
CA ALA A 161 -7.97 14.90 7.35
C ALA A 161 -8.40 13.50 7.79
N VAL A 162 -9.59 13.06 7.39
CA VAL A 162 -10.07 11.71 7.69
C VAL A 162 -9.21 10.65 6.99
N PHE A 163 -8.93 10.84 5.70
CA PHE A 163 -8.11 9.89 4.93
C PHE A 163 -6.71 9.74 5.53
N LYS A 164 -6.07 10.84 5.91
CA LYS A 164 -4.75 10.82 6.56
C LYS A 164 -4.78 10.06 7.88
N ARG A 165 -5.86 10.22 8.66
CA ARG A 165 -6.03 9.50 9.92
C ARG A 165 -6.03 7.99 9.71
N TYR A 166 -6.56 7.50 8.60
CA TYR A 166 -6.59 6.09 8.26
C TYR A 166 -5.38 5.61 7.47
N GLY A 167 -4.33 6.43 7.37
CA GLY A 167 -3.05 6.04 6.80
C GLY A 167 -2.93 6.23 5.30
N PHE A 168 -3.91 6.87 4.65
CA PHE A 168 -3.81 7.21 3.24
C PHE A 168 -3.01 8.49 3.03
N THR A 169 -2.41 8.63 1.85
CA THR A 169 -1.81 9.88 1.42
C THR A 169 -2.83 10.68 0.59
N THR A 170 -2.71 11.99 0.60
CA THR A 170 -3.60 12.87 -0.17
C THR A 170 -2.77 13.72 -1.11
N SER A 171 -3.40 14.18 -2.20
CA SER A 171 -2.75 15.02 -3.21
C SER A 171 -2.68 16.49 -2.84
N GLN A 172 -3.00 16.85 -1.60
CA GLN A 172 -2.92 18.22 -1.09
C GLN A 172 -1.71 18.41 -0.21
#